data_788a3e68a2233ec55af7f08ead7b748d
#
_entry.id   788a3e68a2233ec55af7f08ead7b748d
#
_cell.length_a   1.000
_cell.length_b   1.000
_cell.length_c   1.000
_cell.angle_alpha   90.00
_cell.angle_beta   90.00
_cell.angle_gamma   90.00
#
_symmetry.space_group_name_H-M   'P 1'
#
loop_
_entity.id
_entity.type
_entity.pdbx_description
1 polymer ?
#
loop_
_entity_poly.entity_id
_entity_poly.type
_entity_poly.pdbx_seq_one_letter_code
_entity_poly.pdbx_strand_id
1 'polypeptide(L)'
;MHNRYYPNDEEYLNALGKAVSIEYHAAVNNGLILQIDAPDLAMERHLTFADKPIDTFLKFADDVVTQINKAIIGIPADKIRLHVCWGNYEGPHHLDVPLKEILPILLKAKVGGLMLPFANPRHQHEMAVLRDIPLGTNQYLIAGVVDPLTNFIEHPEVIAQRIDSATKATGDPRKVQ
;
A
#
# COMPACT_ATOMS: atom_id res chain seq x y z
N MET A 1 -3.32 7.56 -14.45
CA MET A 1 -3.31 8.85 -15.23
C MET A 1 -2.43 8.65 -16.46
N HIS A 2 -2.88 9.05 -17.67
CA HIS A 2 -2.12 8.82 -18.90
C HIS A 2 -1.17 10.00 -19.16
N ASN A 3 0.11 9.67 -19.45
CA ASN A 3 1.07 10.64 -19.95
C ASN A 3 0.65 11.14 -21.35
N ARG A 4 0.44 12.44 -21.50
CA ARG A 4 0.09 13.07 -22.79
C ARG A 4 1.01 14.24 -23.17
N TYR A 5 2.02 14.53 -22.34
CA TYR A 5 2.86 15.70 -22.49
C TYR A 5 4.36 15.37 -22.50
N TYR A 6 4.80 14.49 -21.60
CA TYR A 6 6.20 14.14 -21.47
C TYR A 6 6.63 13.12 -22.54
N PRO A 7 7.90 13.14 -22.99
CA PRO A 7 8.40 12.23 -24.02
C PRO A 7 8.29 10.74 -23.67
N ASN A 8 8.35 10.41 -22.36
CA ASN A 8 8.24 9.05 -21.85
C ASN A 8 7.66 9.06 -20.42
N ASP A 9 7.31 7.88 -19.93
CA ASP A 9 6.68 7.74 -18.61
C ASP A 9 7.65 7.99 -17.46
N GLU A 10 8.94 7.80 -17.64
CA GLU A 10 9.96 8.10 -16.63
C GLU A 10 10.01 9.61 -16.35
N GLU A 11 10.06 10.43 -17.39
CA GLU A 11 10.05 11.90 -17.24
C GLU A 11 8.73 12.39 -16.64
N TYR A 12 7.61 11.78 -17.03
CA TYR A 12 6.31 12.07 -16.45
C TYR A 12 6.27 11.78 -14.96
N LEU A 13 6.69 10.57 -14.54
CA LEU A 13 6.73 10.18 -13.13
C LEU A 13 7.69 11.05 -12.32
N ASN A 14 8.84 11.40 -12.87
CA ASN A 14 9.78 12.31 -12.22
C ASN A 14 9.18 13.71 -12.01
N ALA A 15 8.46 14.25 -13.00
CA ALA A 15 7.80 15.55 -12.87
C ALA A 15 6.65 15.51 -11.85
N LEU A 16 5.85 14.45 -11.87
CA LEU A 16 4.78 14.22 -10.91
C LEU A 16 5.35 14.11 -9.48
N GLY A 17 6.40 13.29 -9.28
CA GLY A 17 7.07 13.13 -7.99
C GLY A 17 7.58 14.46 -7.42
N LYS A 18 8.15 15.34 -8.28
CA LYS A 18 8.57 16.68 -7.86
C LYS A 18 7.39 17.55 -7.41
N ALA A 19 6.27 17.49 -8.13
CA ALA A 19 5.10 18.30 -7.80
C ALA A 19 4.49 17.86 -6.46
N VAL A 20 4.23 16.57 -6.28
CA VAL A 20 3.63 16.05 -5.03
C VAL A 20 4.57 16.18 -3.83
N SER A 21 5.88 16.18 -4.05
CA SER A 21 6.88 16.39 -2.98
C SER A 21 6.65 17.69 -2.22
N ILE A 22 6.25 18.75 -2.92
CA ILE A 22 5.97 20.07 -2.31
C ILE A 22 4.78 19.93 -1.32
N GLU A 23 3.73 19.24 -1.71
CA GLU A 23 2.55 19.01 -0.86
C GLU A 23 2.89 18.11 0.33
N TYR A 24 3.66 17.05 0.11
CA TYR A 24 4.08 16.13 1.17
C TYR A 24 4.89 16.84 2.26
N HIS A 25 5.86 17.66 1.87
CA HIS A 25 6.63 18.46 2.81
C HIS A 25 5.76 19.50 3.52
N ALA A 26 4.83 20.15 2.81
CA ALA A 26 3.93 21.12 3.41
C ALA A 26 3.06 20.47 4.50
N ALA A 27 2.52 19.27 4.27
CA ALA A 27 1.74 18.54 5.25
C ALA A 27 2.55 18.27 6.54
N VAL A 28 3.75 17.70 6.40
CA VAL A 28 4.58 17.32 7.54
C VAL A 28 5.14 18.55 8.27
N ASN A 29 5.54 19.59 7.54
CA ASN A 29 6.01 20.84 8.14
C ASN A 29 4.93 21.57 8.95
N ASN A 30 3.65 21.31 8.68
CA ASN A 30 2.53 21.78 9.48
C ASN A 30 2.14 20.82 10.63
N GLY A 31 2.98 19.83 10.96
CA GLY A 31 2.79 18.94 12.09
C GLY A 31 1.86 17.75 11.82
N LEU A 32 1.45 17.53 10.57
CA LEU A 32 0.58 16.43 10.19
C LEU A 32 1.38 15.14 9.93
N ILE A 33 0.69 14.00 10.04
CA ILE A 33 1.18 12.74 9.52
C ILE A 33 0.73 12.63 8.06
N LEU A 34 1.67 12.40 7.16
CA LEU A 34 1.41 12.21 5.74
C LEU A 34 0.90 10.78 5.50
N GLN A 35 -0.25 10.63 4.88
CA GLN A 35 -0.67 9.36 4.30
C GLN A 35 -0.66 9.49 2.77
N ILE A 36 0.14 8.65 2.13
CA ILE A 36 0.19 8.52 0.67
C ILE A 36 -0.79 7.42 0.29
N ASP A 37 -1.78 7.76 -0.51
CA ASP A 37 -2.75 6.80 -1.03
C ASP A 37 -2.29 6.35 -2.42
N ALA A 38 -1.86 5.10 -2.53
CA ALA A 38 -1.29 4.52 -3.74
C ALA A 38 -1.95 3.18 -4.10
N PRO A 39 -3.26 3.18 -4.42
CA PRO A 39 -3.97 1.96 -4.82
C PRO A 39 -3.41 1.38 -6.13
N ASP A 40 -2.79 2.18 -6.96
CA ASP A 40 -2.12 1.78 -8.19
C ASP A 40 -1.06 0.68 -7.99
N LEU A 41 -0.44 0.61 -6.81
CA LEU A 41 0.52 -0.43 -6.45
C LEU A 41 -0.09 -1.84 -6.34
N ALA A 42 -1.41 -1.97 -6.33
CA ALA A 42 -2.12 -3.24 -6.37
C ALA A 42 -3.25 -3.25 -7.41
N MET A 43 -4.10 -2.22 -7.41
CA MET A 43 -5.31 -2.14 -8.22
C MET A 43 -5.02 -2.13 -9.74
N GLU A 44 -3.94 -1.49 -10.19
CA GLU A 44 -3.60 -1.44 -11.62
C GLU A 44 -3.34 -2.83 -12.22
N ARG A 45 -3.05 -3.85 -11.41
CA ARG A 45 -2.90 -5.23 -11.89
C ARG A 45 -4.14 -5.75 -12.60
N HIS A 46 -5.34 -5.45 -12.10
CA HIS A 46 -6.58 -5.88 -12.72
C HIS A 46 -7.19 -4.84 -13.66
N LEU A 47 -6.59 -3.65 -13.77
CA LEU A 47 -7.00 -2.59 -14.71
C LEU A 47 -6.06 -2.52 -15.91
N THR A 48 -5.06 -1.65 -15.84
CA THR A 48 -4.14 -1.35 -16.96
C THR A 48 -3.25 -2.54 -17.33
N PHE A 49 -2.98 -3.45 -16.39
CA PHE A 49 -2.08 -4.60 -16.57
C PHE A 49 -2.82 -5.95 -16.59
N ALA A 50 -4.14 -5.97 -16.74
CA ALA A 50 -4.93 -7.20 -16.67
C ALA A 50 -4.50 -8.27 -17.69
N ASP A 51 -4.14 -7.85 -18.89
CA ASP A 51 -3.71 -8.67 -20.03
C ASP A 51 -2.18 -8.79 -20.19
N LYS A 52 -1.40 -8.18 -19.28
CA LYS A 52 0.06 -8.13 -19.36
C LYS A 52 0.71 -9.18 -18.45
N PRO A 53 1.96 -9.60 -18.76
CA PRO A 53 2.75 -10.42 -17.83
C PRO A 53 2.87 -9.73 -16.46
N ILE A 54 2.87 -10.53 -15.39
CA ILE A 54 2.96 -10.01 -14.03
C ILE A 54 4.24 -9.18 -13.82
N ASP A 55 5.36 -9.58 -14.41
CA ASP A 55 6.64 -8.86 -14.30
C ASP A 55 6.56 -7.43 -14.82
N THR A 56 5.71 -7.19 -15.85
CA THR A 56 5.48 -5.83 -16.36
C THR A 56 4.79 -4.95 -15.31
N PHE A 57 3.83 -5.51 -14.59
CA PHE A 57 3.18 -4.81 -13.48
C PHE A 57 4.11 -4.63 -12.28
N LEU A 58 4.87 -5.65 -11.90
CA LEU A 58 5.80 -5.56 -10.77
C LEU A 58 6.89 -4.51 -11.03
N LYS A 59 7.37 -4.41 -12.29
CA LYS A 59 8.29 -3.34 -12.67
C LYS A 59 7.65 -1.95 -12.50
N PHE A 60 6.42 -1.77 -12.97
CA PHE A 60 5.66 -0.53 -12.77
C PHE A 60 5.54 -0.18 -11.29
N ALA A 61 5.16 -1.14 -10.44
CA ALA A 61 5.04 -0.92 -8.99
C ALA A 61 6.39 -0.52 -8.36
N ASP A 62 7.51 -1.12 -8.79
CA ASP A 62 8.85 -0.77 -8.33
C ASP A 62 9.27 0.65 -8.76
N ASP A 63 8.95 1.04 -9.99
CA ASP A 63 9.18 2.38 -10.51
C ASP A 63 8.37 3.43 -9.69
N VAL A 64 7.11 3.14 -9.36
CA VAL A 64 6.26 4.02 -8.52
C VAL A 64 6.82 4.15 -7.11
N VAL A 65 7.18 3.05 -6.44
CA VAL A 65 7.80 3.09 -5.10
C VAL A 65 9.11 3.88 -5.13
N THR A 66 9.89 3.75 -6.20
CA THR A 66 11.11 4.56 -6.39
C THR A 66 10.80 6.05 -6.47
N GLN A 67 9.74 6.46 -7.15
CA GLN A 67 9.33 7.87 -7.22
C GLN A 67 8.76 8.36 -5.89
N ILE A 68 7.97 7.57 -5.18
CA ILE A 68 7.52 7.88 -3.82
C ILE A 68 8.74 8.16 -2.93
N ASN A 69 9.74 7.27 -2.94
CA ASN A 69 10.96 7.43 -2.15
C ASN A 69 11.73 8.72 -2.48
N LYS A 70 11.75 9.16 -3.75
CA LYS A 70 12.34 10.44 -4.15
C LYS A 70 11.53 11.63 -3.62
N ALA A 71 10.19 11.53 -3.69
CA ALA A 71 9.30 12.61 -3.28
C ALA A 71 9.30 12.88 -1.76
N ILE A 72 9.62 11.88 -0.95
CA ILE A 72 9.64 11.96 0.52
C ILE A 72 11.05 12.18 1.11
N ILE A 73 12.07 12.43 0.28
CA ILE A 73 13.44 12.66 0.78
C ILE A 73 13.42 13.79 1.82
N GLY A 74 13.98 13.51 3.02
CA GLY A 74 14.04 14.47 4.11
C GLY A 74 12.86 14.43 5.08
N ILE A 75 11.80 13.69 4.77
CA ILE A 75 10.69 13.46 5.70
C ILE A 75 10.99 12.25 6.59
N PRO A 76 10.87 12.35 7.93
CA PRO A 76 11.06 11.20 8.83
C PRO A 76 10.03 10.09 8.52
N ALA A 77 10.48 8.84 8.49
CA ALA A 77 9.64 7.70 8.12
C ALA A 77 8.44 7.51 9.06
N ASP A 78 8.60 7.80 10.34
CA ASP A 78 7.52 7.73 11.35
C ASP A 78 6.39 8.76 11.11
N LYS A 79 6.61 9.73 10.24
CA LYS A 79 5.61 10.72 9.79
C LYS A 79 4.89 10.32 8.51
N ILE A 80 5.21 9.14 7.94
CA ILE A 80 4.67 8.72 6.65
C ILE A 80 3.99 7.37 6.76
N ARG A 81 2.80 7.28 6.17
CA ARG A 81 2.03 6.06 5.95
C ARG A 81 1.82 5.87 4.44
N LEU A 82 1.98 4.65 3.98
CA LEU A 82 1.66 4.25 2.60
C LEU A 82 0.44 3.32 2.63
N HIS A 83 -0.65 3.78 2.05
CA HIS A 83 -1.86 2.97 1.88
C HIS A 83 -1.84 2.32 0.49
N VAL A 84 -2.01 1.00 0.47
CA VAL A 84 -2.13 0.19 -0.74
C VAL A 84 -3.34 -0.70 -0.62
N CYS A 85 -4.19 -0.69 -1.62
CA CYS A 85 -5.38 -1.54 -1.67
C CYS A 85 -5.68 -2.00 -3.10
N TRP A 86 -6.58 -2.95 -3.22
CA TRP A 86 -7.02 -3.50 -4.51
C TRP A 86 -8.26 -2.79 -5.08
N GLY A 87 -8.65 -1.65 -4.46
CA GLY A 87 -9.84 -0.88 -4.85
C GLY A 87 -11.11 -1.33 -4.13
N ASN A 88 -12.11 -0.44 -4.16
CA ASN A 88 -13.40 -0.61 -3.47
C ASN A 88 -14.56 -0.82 -4.45
N TYR A 89 -14.33 -1.34 -5.64
CA TYR A 89 -15.43 -1.67 -6.54
C TYR A 89 -16.10 -2.99 -6.12
N GLU A 90 -17.40 -3.08 -6.32
CA GLU A 90 -18.15 -4.32 -6.10
C GLU A 90 -18.01 -5.24 -7.32
N GLY A 91 -17.05 -6.12 -7.26
CA GLY A 91 -16.76 -7.06 -8.34
C GLY A 91 -16.04 -8.30 -7.83
N PRO A 92 -15.73 -9.26 -8.71
CA PRO A 92 -15.19 -10.57 -8.29
C PRO A 92 -13.76 -10.53 -7.76
N HIS A 93 -12.97 -9.50 -8.03
CA HIS A 93 -11.58 -9.34 -7.57
C HIS A 93 -10.64 -10.54 -7.86
N HIS A 94 -11.01 -11.41 -8.80
CA HIS A 94 -10.27 -12.65 -9.09
C HIS A 94 -8.95 -12.43 -9.85
N LEU A 95 -8.75 -11.24 -10.41
CA LEU A 95 -7.53 -10.84 -11.11
C LEU A 95 -6.58 -10.01 -10.24
N ASP A 96 -6.93 -9.76 -8.98
CA ASP A 96 -6.08 -9.03 -8.06
C ASP A 96 -4.72 -9.70 -7.90
N VAL A 97 -3.68 -8.88 -7.80
CA VAL A 97 -2.34 -9.39 -7.51
C VAL A 97 -2.28 -9.94 -6.08
N PRO A 98 -1.70 -11.14 -5.87
CA PRO A 98 -1.45 -11.62 -4.52
C PRO A 98 -0.48 -10.73 -3.75
N LEU A 99 -0.74 -10.51 -2.45
CA LEU A 99 0.14 -9.70 -1.60
C LEU A 99 1.59 -10.18 -1.62
N LYS A 100 1.82 -11.49 -1.65
CA LYS A 100 3.17 -12.08 -1.69
C LYS A 100 4.03 -11.59 -2.86
N GLU A 101 3.40 -11.21 -3.98
CA GLU A 101 4.11 -10.73 -5.17
C GLU A 101 4.52 -9.26 -5.03
N ILE A 102 3.67 -8.43 -4.41
CA ILE A 102 3.92 -6.99 -4.28
C ILE A 102 4.60 -6.60 -2.97
N LEU A 103 4.44 -7.38 -1.90
CA LEU A 103 4.98 -7.03 -0.58
C LEU A 103 6.50 -6.75 -0.59
N PRO A 104 7.35 -7.53 -1.29
CA PRO A 104 8.78 -7.22 -1.39
C PRO A 104 9.07 -5.83 -1.99
N ILE A 105 8.20 -5.36 -2.89
CA ILE A 105 8.31 -4.03 -3.50
C ILE A 105 7.83 -2.97 -2.50
N LEU A 106 6.69 -3.19 -1.85
CA LEU A 106 6.15 -2.25 -0.86
C LEU A 106 7.11 -2.02 0.30
N LEU A 107 7.84 -3.06 0.73
CA LEU A 107 8.84 -2.96 1.80
C LEU A 107 10.06 -2.09 1.44
N LYS A 108 10.28 -1.79 0.14
CA LYS A 108 11.30 -0.82 -0.30
C LYS A 108 10.90 0.62 -0.05
N ALA A 109 9.62 0.89 0.22
CA ALA A 109 9.13 2.23 0.54
C ALA A 109 9.74 2.70 1.87
N LYS A 110 10.32 3.90 1.88
CA LYS A 110 10.96 4.51 3.04
C LYS A 110 9.94 5.17 3.98
N VAL A 111 8.92 4.42 4.34
CA VAL A 111 7.80 4.85 5.18
C VAL A 111 7.76 4.04 6.47
N GLY A 112 7.23 4.62 7.55
CA GLY A 112 7.04 3.89 8.81
C GLY A 112 5.81 2.99 8.77
N GLY A 113 4.66 3.50 8.30
CA GLY A 113 3.42 2.74 8.26
C GLY A 113 3.10 2.16 6.88
N LEU A 114 2.82 0.85 6.83
CA LEU A 114 2.17 0.20 5.68
C LEU A 114 0.71 -0.07 6.04
N MET A 115 -0.23 0.55 5.32
CA MET A 115 -1.67 0.32 5.51
C MET A 115 -2.16 -0.63 4.43
N LEU A 116 -2.66 -1.79 4.85
CA LEU A 116 -3.13 -2.87 3.98
C LEU A 116 -4.51 -3.37 4.43
N PRO A 117 -5.49 -3.55 3.52
CA PRO A 117 -6.82 -4.04 3.85
C PRO A 117 -6.82 -5.56 4.02
N PHE A 118 -7.23 -6.03 5.21
CA PHE A 118 -7.31 -7.45 5.53
C PHE A 118 -8.71 -7.88 6.03
N ALA A 119 -9.73 -7.05 5.81
CA ALA A 119 -11.07 -7.34 6.29
C ALA A 119 -11.95 -8.05 5.25
N ASN A 120 -11.63 -7.91 3.95
CA ASN A 120 -12.46 -8.50 2.91
C ASN A 120 -12.16 -10.01 2.70
N PRO A 121 -13.14 -10.79 2.24
CA PRO A 121 -12.99 -12.25 2.07
C PRO A 121 -11.91 -12.64 1.04
N ARG A 122 -11.56 -11.75 0.12
CA ARG A 122 -10.57 -12.03 -0.93
C ARG A 122 -9.14 -11.99 -0.38
N HIS A 123 -8.84 -11.05 0.53
CA HIS A 123 -7.47 -10.74 0.94
C HIS A 123 -7.17 -11.02 2.42
N GLN A 124 -8.19 -11.29 3.28
CA GLN A 124 -7.97 -11.49 4.71
C GLN A 124 -6.96 -12.61 5.04
N HIS A 125 -6.89 -13.65 4.22
CA HIS A 125 -5.96 -14.77 4.39
C HIS A 125 -4.50 -14.36 4.11
N GLU A 126 -4.27 -13.33 3.32
CA GLU A 126 -2.94 -12.89 2.91
C GLU A 126 -2.14 -12.21 4.03
N MET A 127 -2.78 -11.88 5.14
CA MET A 127 -2.09 -11.45 6.36
C MET A 127 -1.00 -12.45 6.78
N ALA A 128 -1.20 -13.74 6.51
CA ALA A 128 -0.22 -14.78 6.81
C ALA A 128 1.11 -14.61 6.06
N VAL A 129 1.13 -13.91 4.93
CA VAL A 129 2.35 -13.62 4.13
C VAL A 129 3.40 -12.87 4.95
N LEU A 130 2.97 -12.05 5.93
CA LEU A 130 3.87 -11.30 6.80
C LEU A 130 4.75 -12.18 7.71
N ARG A 131 4.43 -13.47 7.86
CA ARG A 131 5.30 -14.44 8.58
C ARG A 131 6.52 -14.81 7.76
N ASP A 132 6.36 -14.94 6.45
CA ASP A 132 7.40 -15.36 5.53
C ASP A 132 8.18 -14.16 4.99
N ILE A 133 7.51 -13.02 4.84
CA ILE A 133 8.08 -11.76 4.36
C ILE A 133 7.82 -10.69 5.43
N PRO A 134 8.69 -10.60 6.46
CA PRO A 134 8.46 -9.72 7.59
C PRO A 134 8.66 -8.25 7.23
N LEU A 135 7.95 -7.38 7.96
CA LEU A 135 8.15 -5.94 7.90
C LEU A 135 9.58 -5.54 8.23
N GLY A 136 10.07 -4.47 7.60
CA GLY A 136 11.35 -3.87 7.93
C GLY A 136 11.44 -3.47 9.42
N THR A 137 12.67 -3.30 9.91
CA THR A 137 12.93 -3.03 11.34
C THR A 137 12.13 -1.83 11.88
N ASN A 138 12.05 -0.76 11.09
CA ASN A 138 11.37 0.48 11.46
C ASN A 138 9.98 0.61 10.83
N GLN A 139 9.44 -0.48 10.28
CA GLN A 139 8.12 -0.48 9.68
C GLN A 139 7.10 -1.15 10.60
N TYR A 140 5.86 -0.63 10.54
CA TYR A 140 4.71 -1.19 11.23
C TYR A 140 3.53 -1.34 10.26
N LEU A 141 2.63 -2.25 10.58
CA LEU A 141 1.41 -2.52 9.85
C LEU A 141 0.27 -1.68 10.41
N ILE A 142 -0.45 -0.98 9.55
CA ILE A 142 -1.78 -0.46 9.82
C ILE A 142 -2.75 -1.44 9.18
N ALA A 143 -3.30 -2.33 10.00
CA ALA A 143 -4.16 -3.40 9.51
C ALA A 143 -5.59 -2.88 9.28
N GLY A 144 -6.05 -2.92 8.03
CA GLY A 144 -7.45 -2.66 7.70
C GLY A 144 -8.34 -3.80 8.16
N VAL A 145 -8.92 -3.71 9.35
CA VAL A 145 -9.66 -4.78 10.02
C VAL A 145 -11.19 -4.65 9.93
N VAL A 146 -11.67 -3.55 9.36
CA VAL A 146 -13.08 -3.29 9.06
C VAL A 146 -13.29 -3.33 7.56
N ASP A 147 -14.28 -4.07 7.08
CA ASP A 147 -14.60 -4.14 5.66
C ASP A 147 -15.54 -2.99 5.27
N PRO A 148 -15.08 -2.04 4.44
CA PRO A 148 -15.91 -0.90 4.03
C PRO A 148 -16.94 -1.25 2.93
N LEU A 149 -16.87 -2.45 2.34
CA LEU A 149 -17.76 -2.87 1.25
C LEU A 149 -18.98 -3.66 1.72
N THR A 150 -18.93 -4.23 2.92
CA THR A 150 -20.06 -5.00 3.44
C THR A 150 -21.17 -4.11 3.98
N ASN A 151 -22.42 -4.56 3.83
CA ASN A 151 -23.59 -3.93 4.45
C ASN A 151 -23.81 -4.35 5.91
N PHE A 152 -23.03 -5.29 6.42
CA PHE A 152 -23.14 -5.75 7.79
C PHE A 152 -22.37 -4.82 8.73
N ILE A 153 -22.95 -4.55 9.90
CA ILE A 153 -22.20 -4.02 11.03
C ILE A 153 -21.45 -5.21 11.63
N GLU A 154 -20.14 -5.23 11.43
CA GLU A 154 -19.30 -6.35 11.87
C GLU A 154 -19.25 -6.43 13.40
N HIS A 155 -19.34 -7.67 13.93
CA HIS A 155 -19.28 -7.89 15.36
C HIS A 155 -17.88 -7.52 15.92
N PRO A 156 -17.78 -6.86 17.09
CA PRO A 156 -16.48 -6.48 17.66
C PRO A 156 -15.49 -7.64 17.82
N GLU A 157 -15.96 -8.85 18.11
CA GLU A 157 -15.11 -10.04 18.21
C GLU A 157 -14.44 -10.40 16.86
N VAL A 158 -15.09 -10.15 15.74
CA VAL A 158 -14.49 -10.37 14.40
C VAL A 158 -13.33 -9.41 14.20
N ILE A 159 -13.51 -8.14 14.59
CA ILE A 159 -12.46 -7.13 14.54
C ILE A 159 -11.29 -7.52 15.45
N ALA A 160 -11.58 -7.93 16.68
CA ALA A 160 -10.57 -8.39 17.64
C ALA A 160 -9.76 -9.60 17.10
N GLN A 161 -10.43 -10.58 16.47
CA GLN A 161 -9.78 -11.73 15.85
C GLN A 161 -8.85 -11.32 14.70
N ARG A 162 -9.22 -10.33 13.89
CA ARG A 162 -8.36 -9.81 12.82
C ARG A 162 -7.14 -9.09 13.38
N ILE A 163 -7.29 -8.31 14.45
CA ILE A 163 -6.17 -7.65 15.14
C ILE A 163 -5.20 -8.70 15.73
N ASP A 164 -5.74 -9.72 16.40
CA ASP A 164 -4.94 -10.83 16.94
C ASP A 164 -4.18 -11.57 15.82
N SER A 165 -4.85 -11.80 14.68
CA SER A 165 -4.23 -12.40 13.51
C SER A 165 -3.08 -11.55 12.93
N ALA A 166 -3.26 -10.22 12.88
CA ALA A 166 -2.22 -9.28 12.46
C ALA A 166 -1.02 -9.31 13.41
N THR A 167 -1.26 -9.32 14.70
CA THR A 167 -0.23 -9.43 15.74
C THR A 167 0.56 -10.73 15.63
N LYS A 168 -0.13 -11.85 15.42
CA LYS A 168 0.51 -13.15 15.20
C LYS A 168 1.30 -13.23 13.90
N ALA A 169 0.83 -12.55 12.86
CA ALA A 169 1.52 -12.52 11.57
C ALA A 169 2.79 -11.67 11.61
N THR A 170 2.78 -10.54 12.30
CA THR A 170 3.95 -9.67 12.46
C THR A 170 4.93 -10.17 13.52
N GLY A 171 4.49 -11.03 14.43
CA GLY A 171 5.28 -11.57 15.55
C GLY A 171 5.58 -10.53 16.66
N ASP A 172 5.10 -9.30 16.53
CA ASP A 172 5.31 -8.22 17.51
C ASP A 172 4.07 -7.29 17.55
N PRO A 173 3.34 -7.26 18.69
CA PRO A 173 2.15 -6.41 18.81
C PRO A 173 2.45 -4.90 18.65
N ARG A 174 3.68 -4.47 18.90
CA ARG A 174 4.10 -3.07 18.72
C ARG A 174 4.19 -2.67 17.24
N LYS A 175 4.24 -3.66 16.34
CA LYS A 175 4.25 -3.46 14.90
C LYS A 175 2.84 -3.42 14.29
N VAL A 176 1.77 -3.43 15.08
CA VAL A 176 0.38 -3.38 14.59
C VAL A 176 -0.32 -2.14 15.16
N GLN A 177 -0.96 -1.39 14.26
CA GLN A 177 -1.81 -0.25 14.57
C GLN A 177 -3.18 -0.42 13.94
#